data_a6f9bc7cadccb5ba4f9f3f9f84e60da4
#
_entry.id   a6f9bc7cadccb5ba4f9f3f9f84e60da4
#
_cell.length_a   1.000
_cell.length_b   1.000
_cell.length_c   1.000
_cell.angle_alpha   90.00
_cell.angle_beta   90.00
_cell.angle_gamma   90.00
#
_symmetry.space_group_name_H-M   'P 1'
#
loop_
_entity.id
_entity.type
_entity.pdbx_description
1 polymer ?
#
loop_
_entity_poly.entity_id
_entity_poly.type
_entity_poly.pdbx_seq_one_letter_code
_entity_poly.pdbx_strand_id
1 'polypeptide(L)'
;MIILRAVTVTAIAALIAATMAEPPLIAAQSESASVPSTEQTETGRVRLPNGIEVTYRIRLLPIASFPSLPAAIAAQLNEKKCMVPQTYQARTPENVIHGALERKGSDDWAVLCSVNGATTLYVFLQSQIAAPIALRHQRDTEWLGSEVLGAYGSAWGISLRLPAQIPAAKSGAFPDRSNLDHDAIEDADIERSSATHYFQNGTWIILESPN
;
A
#
# COMPACT_ATOMS: atom_id res chain seq x y z
N MET A 1 -5.39 -27.91 -95.88
CA MET A 1 -6.60 -28.53 -95.32
C MET A 1 -6.20 -29.16 -94.02
N ILE A 2 -6.36 -28.38 -92.89
CA ILE A 2 -5.88 -28.72 -91.52
C ILE A 2 -7.12 -29.05 -90.73
N ILE A 3 -7.22 -30.26 -90.25
CA ILE A 3 -8.31 -30.78 -89.44
C ILE A 3 -7.94 -30.50 -87.91
N LEU A 4 -8.71 -29.66 -87.26
CA LEU A 4 -8.53 -29.37 -85.83
C LEU A 4 -9.38 -30.40 -85.07
N ARG A 5 -8.73 -31.21 -84.20
CA ARG A 5 -9.40 -32.09 -83.26
C ARG A 5 -9.58 -31.38 -81.93
N ALA A 6 -10.83 -31.20 -81.47
CA ALA A 6 -11.17 -30.72 -80.18
C ALA A 6 -10.98 -31.83 -79.12
N VAL A 7 -10.24 -31.56 -78.07
CA VAL A 7 -10.10 -32.39 -76.88
C VAL A 7 -10.98 -31.79 -75.77
N THR A 8 -11.96 -32.55 -75.37
CA THR A 8 -12.88 -32.19 -74.23
C THR A 8 -12.20 -32.64 -72.93
N VAL A 9 -11.86 -31.70 -72.07
CA VAL A 9 -11.36 -31.99 -70.73
C VAL A 9 -12.54 -31.88 -69.74
N THR A 10 -12.87 -33.04 -69.14
CA THR A 10 -13.88 -33.13 -68.08
C THR A 10 -13.22 -32.82 -66.75
N ALA A 11 -13.58 -31.70 -66.16
CA ALA A 11 -13.13 -31.32 -64.82
C ALA A 11 -14.03 -31.96 -63.74
N ILE A 12 -13.45 -32.85 -62.92
CA ILE A 12 -14.06 -33.41 -61.73
C ILE A 12 -13.78 -32.44 -60.59
N ALA A 13 -14.82 -31.74 -60.10
CA ALA A 13 -14.74 -30.89 -58.88
C ALA A 13 -14.89 -31.79 -57.65
N ALA A 14 -13.82 -32.02 -56.92
CA ALA A 14 -13.86 -32.64 -55.61
C ALA A 14 -14.18 -31.56 -54.57
N LEU A 15 -15.37 -31.64 -53.95
CA LEU A 15 -15.77 -30.83 -52.82
C LEU A 15 -15.07 -31.35 -51.56
N ILE A 16 -14.07 -30.64 -51.07
CA ILE A 16 -13.45 -30.89 -49.75
C ILE A 16 -14.27 -30.04 -48.75
N ALA A 17 -15.12 -30.69 -47.95
CA ALA A 17 -15.77 -30.08 -46.80
C ALA A 17 -14.73 -29.96 -45.66
N ALA A 18 -14.16 -28.77 -45.50
CA ALA A 18 -13.33 -28.44 -44.32
C ALA A 18 -14.24 -28.18 -43.12
N THR A 19 -14.34 -29.14 -42.21
CA THR A 19 -14.92 -28.95 -40.90
C THR A 19 -13.98 -28.08 -40.07
N MET A 20 -14.29 -26.80 -39.95
CA MET A 20 -13.62 -25.90 -38.99
C MET A 20 -14.08 -26.30 -37.58
N ALA A 21 -13.25 -27.02 -36.87
CA ALA A 21 -13.39 -27.18 -35.42
C ALA A 21 -13.06 -25.83 -34.76
N GLU A 22 -14.04 -25.12 -34.21
CA GLU A 22 -13.81 -23.96 -33.36
C GLU A 22 -13.08 -24.40 -32.09
N PRO A 23 -11.95 -23.76 -31.72
CA PRO A 23 -11.30 -24.02 -30.45
C PRO A 23 -12.24 -23.63 -29.31
N PRO A 24 -12.31 -24.41 -28.22
CA PRO A 24 -13.11 -24.03 -27.06
C PRO A 24 -12.59 -22.70 -26.51
N LEU A 25 -13.42 -21.68 -26.44
CA LEU A 25 -13.21 -20.46 -25.68
C LEU A 25 -13.07 -20.86 -24.21
N ILE A 26 -11.82 -21.04 -23.76
CA ILE A 26 -11.50 -21.08 -22.34
C ILE A 26 -11.79 -19.66 -21.83
N ALA A 27 -12.99 -19.46 -21.28
CA ALA A 27 -13.29 -18.27 -20.49
C ALA A 27 -12.32 -18.25 -19.32
N ALA A 28 -11.29 -17.40 -19.41
CA ALA A 28 -10.46 -17.07 -18.27
C ALA A 28 -11.42 -16.45 -17.24
N GLN A 29 -11.80 -17.23 -16.24
CA GLN A 29 -12.45 -16.73 -15.05
C GLN A 29 -11.45 -15.82 -14.38
N SER A 30 -11.58 -14.51 -14.60
CA SER A 30 -10.93 -13.51 -13.76
C SER A 30 -11.51 -13.70 -12.36
N GLU A 31 -10.75 -14.37 -11.52
CA GLU A 31 -10.99 -14.43 -10.10
C GLU A 31 -10.90 -13.00 -9.59
N SER A 32 -12.04 -12.31 -9.56
CA SER A 32 -12.18 -11.03 -8.88
C SER A 32 -11.94 -11.30 -7.41
N ALA A 33 -10.67 -11.20 -7.01
CA ALA A 33 -10.30 -11.30 -5.62
C ALA A 33 -11.07 -10.21 -4.86
N SER A 34 -12.03 -10.61 -4.04
CA SER A 34 -12.87 -9.71 -3.28
C SER A 34 -12.04 -8.74 -2.42
N VAL A 35 -12.42 -7.46 -2.45
CA VAL A 35 -11.84 -6.45 -1.55
C VAL A 35 -12.17 -6.87 -0.12
N PRO A 36 -11.19 -6.87 0.82
CA PRO A 36 -11.46 -7.20 2.21
C PRO A 36 -12.49 -6.23 2.80
N SER A 37 -13.59 -6.74 3.32
CA SER A 37 -14.69 -5.93 3.87
C SER A 37 -14.83 -6.04 5.38
N THR A 38 -14.06 -6.96 6.01
CA THR A 38 -14.11 -7.23 7.45
C THR A 38 -12.73 -7.12 8.07
N GLU A 39 -12.71 -6.79 9.37
CA GLU A 39 -11.50 -6.84 10.18
C GLU A 39 -10.87 -8.24 10.11
N GLN A 40 -9.55 -8.29 9.99
CA GLN A 40 -8.76 -9.52 9.98
C GLN A 40 -7.73 -9.49 11.10
N THR A 41 -7.30 -10.67 11.50
CA THR A 41 -6.19 -10.84 12.44
C THR A 41 -5.16 -11.77 11.80
N GLU A 42 -3.99 -11.23 11.53
CA GLU A 42 -2.83 -12.03 11.12
C GLU A 42 -2.16 -12.60 12.37
N THR A 43 -1.88 -13.89 12.35
CA THR A 43 -1.21 -14.58 13.48
C THR A 43 -0.13 -15.50 12.96
N GLY A 44 0.92 -15.70 13.76
CA GLY A 44 2.00 -16.59 13.40
C GLY A 44 3.10 -16.64 14.46
N ARG A 45 4.24 -17.19 14.06
CA ARG A 45 5.46 -17.19 14.85
C ARG A 45 6.57 -16.51 14.07
N VAL A 46 7.42 -15.78 14.77
CA VAL A 46 8.58 -15.11 14.20
C VAL A 46 9.74 -15.16 15.19
N ARG A 47 10.95 -15.24 14.67
CA ARG A 47 12.16 -15.12 15.47
C ARG A 47 12.60 -13.67 15.51
N LEU A 48 12.64 -13.10 16.71
CA LEU A 48 13.14 -11.75 16.96
C LEU A 48 14.65 -11.66 16.72
N PRO A 49 15.21 -10.45 16.56
CA PRO A 49 16.66 -10.25 16.39
C PRO A 49 17.52 -10.83 17.51
N ASN A 50 17.01 -10.91 18.74
CA ASN A 50 17.65 -11.53 19.88
C ASN A 50 17.60 -13.07 19.88
N GLY A 51 17.06 -13.69 18.82
CA GLY A 51 16.94 -15.13 18.65
C GLY A 51 15.74 -15.80 19.33
N ILE A 52 14.91 -15.05 20.07
CA ILE A 52 13.72 -15.58 20.74
C ILE A 52 12.61 -15.75 19.71
N GLU A 53 11.97 -16.92 19.70
CA GLU A 53 10.76 -17.17 18.92
C GLU A 53 9.53 -16.73 19.70
N VAL A 54 8.70 -15.89 19.07
CA VAL A 54 7.49 -15.33 19.68
C VAL A 54 6.29 -15.59 18.80
N THR A 55 5.12 -15.67 19.42
CA THR A 55 3.82 -15.64 18.73
C THR A 55 3.41 -14.19 18.53
N TYR A 56 2.91 -13.85 17.36
CA TYR A 56 2.38 -12.52 17.10
C TYR A 56 0.91 -12.55 16.69
N ARG A 57 0.24 -11.42 16.91
CA ARG A 57 -1.12 -11.12 16.48
C ARG A 57 -1.19 -9.67 16.01
N ILE A 58 -1.46 -9.46 14.74
CA ILE A 58 -1.60 -8.14 14.13
C ILE A 58 -3.06 -7.97 13.69
N ARG A 59 -3.71 -6.94 14.21
CA ARG A 59 -5.07 -6.56 13.83
C ARG A 59 -5.01 -5.70 12.58
N LEU A 60 -5.81 -6.04 11.56
CA LEU A 60 -5.85 -5.39 10.27
C LEU A 60 -7.28 -4.91 10.00
N LEU A 61 -7.47 -3.61 9.78
CA LEU A 61 -8.76 -3.02 9.46
C LEU A 61 -8.92 -2.83 7.95
N PRO A 62 -10.11 -3.10 7.38
CA PRO A 62 -10.40 -2.80 6.00
C PRO A 62 -10.49 -1.28 5.78
N ILE A 63 -10.27 -0.83 4.55
CA ILE A 63 -10.36 0.60 4.18
C ILE A 63 -11.73 1.20 4.53
N ALA A 64 -12.79 0.41 4.49
CA ALA A 64 -14.14 0.83 4.90
C ALA A 64 -14.25 1.29 6.36
N SER A 65 -13.28 0.93 7.23
CA SER A 65 -13.21 1.41 8.61
C SER A 65 -12.80 2.89 8.73
N PHE A 66 -12.41 3.52 7.63
CA PHE A 66 -11.94 4.91 7.57
C PHE A 66 -12.82 5.76 6.63
N PRO A 67 -14.05 6.09 7.06
CA PRO A 67 -15.04 6.78 6.21
C PRO A 67 -14.65 8.21 5.82
N SER A 68 -13.66 8.80 6.50
CA SER A 68 -13.13 10.13 6.16
C SER A 68 -12.19 10.12 4.96
N LEU A 69 -11.66 8.95 4.55
CA LEU A 69 -10.79 8.84 3.38
C LEU A 69 -11.53 9.29 2.10
N PRO A 70 -10.93 10.16 1.28
CA PRO A 70 -11.46 10.49 -0.04
C PRO A 70 -11.70 9.24 -0.90
N ALA A 71 -12.82 9.20 -1.63
CA ALA A 71 -13.21 8.04 -2.44
C ALA A 71 -12.12 7.60 -3.43
N ALA A 72 -11.38 8.55 -4.02
CA ALA A 72 -10.29 8.27 -4.94
C ALA A 72 -9.11 7.54 -4.27
N ILE A 73 -8.77 7.91 -3.03
CA ILE A 73 -7.72 7.23 -2.24
C ILE A 73 -8.22 5.85 -1.81
N ALA A 74 -9.44 5.78 -1.28
CA ALA A 74 -10.05 4.52 -0.86
C ALA A 74 -10.11 3.50 -2.02
N ALA A 75 -10.46 3.93 -3.23
CA ALA A 75 -10.49 3.08 -4.42
C ALA A 75 -9.09 2.51 -4.74
N GLN A 76 -8.04 3.34 -4.74
CA GLN A 76 -6.66 2.91 -5.01
C GLN A 76 -6.16 1.90 -3.95
N LEU A 77 -6.46 2.14 -2.68
CA LEU A 77 -6.08 1.24 -1.59
C LEU A 77 -6.83 -0.10 -1.67
N ASN A 78 -8.11 -0.07 -2.03
CA ASN A 78 -8.91 -1.27 -2.25
C ASN A 78 -8.42 -2.09 -3.46
N GLU A 79 -8.03 -1.44 -4.56
CA GLU A 79 -7.42 -2.11 -5.71
C GLU A 79 -6.14 -2.87 -5.32
N LYS A 80 -5.35 -2.29 -4.42
CA LYS A 80 -4.16 -2.93 -3.83
C LYS A 80 -4.51 -4.04 -2.82
N LYS A 81 -5.77 -4.22 -2.45
CA LYS A 81 -6.24 -5.09 -1.35
C LYS A 81 -5.62 -4.71 0.00
N CYS A 82 -5.46 -3.43 0.20
CA CYS A 82 -4.86 -2.86 1.39
C CYS A 82 -5.70 -3.13 2.64
N MET A 83 -5.04 -3.55 3.70
CA MET A 83 -5.54 -3.56 5.06
C MET A 83 -4.69 -2.61 5.91
N VAL A 84 -5.30 -1.91 6.85
CA VAL A 84 -4.58 -0.97 7.72
C VAL A 84 -4.18 -1.66 9.02
N PRO A 85 -2.88 -1.90 9.26
CA PRO A 85 -2.42 -2.50 10.51
C PRO A 85 -2.68 -1.55 11.66
N GLN A 86 -3.13 -2.09 12.78
CA GLN A 86 -3.38 -1.34 14.00
C GLN A 86 -2.29 -1.65 15.00
N THR A 87 -1.82 -0.65 15.76
CA THR A 87 -0.88 -0.94 16.83
C THR A 87 -1.55 -1.81 17.90
N TYR A 88 -0.78 -2.53 18.69
CA TYR A 88 -1.31 -3.38 19.76
C TYR A 88 -2.02 -2.56 20.86
N GLN A 89 -1.77 -1.25 20.92
CA GLN A 89 -2.41 -0.32 21.87
C GLN A 89 -3.69 0.32 21.31
N ALA A 90 -3.96 0.18 20.01
CA ALA A 90 -5.08 0.84 19.34
C ALA A 90 -6.43 0.49 19.92
N ARG A 91 -7.18 1.50 20.38
CA ARG A 91 -8.55 1.37 20.87
C ARG A 91 -9.59 1.82 19.86
N THR A 92 -9.17 2.65 18.93
CA THR A 92 -9.96 3.18 17.79
C THR A 92 -9.17 2.97 16.52
N PRO A 93 -9.79 3.03 15.32
CA PRO A 93 -9.06 2.97 14.06
C PRO A 93 -7.96 4.05 13.99
N GLU A 94 -6.74 3.65 13.66
CA GLU A 94 -5.56 4.50 13.54
C GLU A 94 -4.73 4.15 12.29
N ASN A 95 -3.59 4.84 12.09
CA ASN A 95 -2.68 4.63 10.95
C ASN A 95 -3.24 5.09 9.59
N VAL A 96 -4.24 5.97 9.66
CA VAL A 96 -4.68 6.83 8.56
C VAL A 96 -4.71 8.25 9.10
N ILE A 97 -3.91 9.13 8.54
CA ILE A 97 -3.79 10.52 8.97
C ILE A 97 -4.07 11.49 7.82
N HIS A 98 -4.56 12.67 8.16
CA HIS A 98 -4.91 13.75 7.27
C HIS A 98 -4.28 15.05 7.75
N GLY A 99 -3.65 15.81 6.88
CA GLY A 99 -3.02 17.08 7.21
C GLY A 99 -2.41 17.78 6.00
N ALA A 100 -1.78 18.90 6.25
CA ALA A 100 -1.09 19.70 5.24
C ALA A 100 0.36 19.21 5.11
N LEU A 101 0.60 18.09 4.40
CA LEU A 101 1.90 17.42 4.35
C LEU A 101 2.81 17.97 3.24
N GLU A 102 2.25 18.48 2.14
CA GLU A 102 3.00 19.03 1.01
C GLU A 102 3.36 20.49 1.21
N ARG A 103 2.41 21.27 1.68
CA ARG A 103 2.50 22.70 1.91
C ARG A 103 1.35 23.16 2.80
N LYS A 104 1.48 24.35 3.35
CA LYS A 104 0.41 24.97 4.16
C LYS A 104 -0.92 24.98 3.42
N GLY A 105 -1.95 24.38 4.06
CA GLY A 105 -3.32 24.33 3.56
C GLY A 105 -3.57 23.31 2.43
N SER A 106 -2.61 22.43 2.13
CA SER A 106 -2.89 21.26 1.28
C SER A 106 -3.76 20.23 2.01
N ASP A 107 -4.44 19.38 1.24
CA ASP A 107 -5.34 18.32 1.71
C ASP A 107 -4.70 16.97 1.39
N ASP A 108 -3.76 16.56 2.25
CA ASP A 108 -2.91 15.40 2.03
C ASP A 108 -3.23 14.28 3.03
N TRP A 109 -2.94 13.06 2.63
CA TRP A 109 -3.22 11.86 3.43
C TRP A 109 -1.99 10.96 3.52
N ALA A 110 -1.84 10.29 4.67
CA ALA A 110 -0.89 9.20 4.79
C ALA A 110 -1.56 7.98 5.42
N VAL A 111 -1.17 6.77 4.94
CA VAL A 111 -1.81 5.51 5.29
C VAL A 111 -0.76 4.42 5.42
N LEU A 112 -0.79 3.66 6.51
CA LEU A 112 -0.11 2.37 6.57
C LEU A 112 -0.98 1.32 5.86
N CYS A 113 -0.42 0.67 4.87
CA CYS A 113 -1.12 -0.27 4.01
C CYS A 113 -0.40 -1.61 4.00
N SER A 114 -0.95 -2.62 4.67
CA SER A 114 -0.46 -4.00 4.63
C SER A 114 -1.10 -4.77 3.48
N VAL A 115 -0.23 -5.44 2.71
CA VAL A 115 -0.60 -6.36 1.64
C VAL A 115 0.29 -7.59 1.74
N ASN A 116 -0.30 -8.77 1.89
CA ASN A 116 0.44 -10.04 1.95
C ASN A 116 1.56 -10.05 3.01
N GLY A 117 1.32 -9.51 4.20
CA GLY A 117 2.29 -9.53 5.31
C GLY A 117 3.41 -8.50 5.22
N ALA A 118 3.25 -7.48 4.37
CA ALA A 118 4.17 -6.37 4.23
C ALA A 118 3.43 -5.03 4.19
N THR A 119 3.82 -4.11 5.06
CA THR A 119 3.22 -2.78 5.18
C THR A 119 4.05 -1.73 4.45
N THR A 120 3.37 -0.85 3.75
CA THR A 120 3.93 0.35 3.12
C THR A 120 3.29 1.60 3.71
N LEU A 121 4.10 2.58 4.08
CA LEU A 121 3.64 3.94 4.36
C LEU A 121 3.45 4.67 3.04
N TYR A 122 2.18 4.82 2.62
CA TYR A 122 1.82 5.62 1.45
C TYR A 122 1.45 7.03 1.84
N VAL A 123 1.90 8.00 1.04
CA VAL A 123 1.46 9.41 1.13
C VAL A 123 0.79 9.81 -0.18
N PHE A 124 -0.38 10.39 -0.06
CA PHE A 124 -1.20 10.93 -1.14
C PHE A 124 -1.18 12.45 -1.04
N LEU A 125 -0.35 13.09 -1.84
CA LEU A 125 -0.31 14.55 -1.91
C LEU A 125 -1.45 15.05 -2.79
N GLN A 126 -2.09 16.15 -2.38
CA GLN A 126 -3.18 16.76 -3.14
C GLN A 126 -2.79 17.06 -4.59
N SER A 127 -1.54 17.47 -4.82
CA SER A 127 -1.02 17.78 -6.15
C SER A 127 -0.86 16.56 -7.06
N GLN A 128 -0.77 15.34 -6.50
CA GLN A 128 -0.51 14.10 -7.24
C GLN A 128 -1.21 12.88 -6.64
N ILE A 129 -2.48 13.03 -6.25
CA ILE A 129 -3.26 12.01 -5.55
C ILE A 129 -3.33 10.64 -6.27
N ALA A 130 -3.19 10.64 -7.60
CA ALA A 130 -3.20 9.43 -8.43
C ALA A 130 -1.88 8.63 -8.38
N ALA A 131 -0.80 9.22 -7.84
CA ALA A 131 0.53 8.62 -7.78
C ALA A 131 1.07 8.70 -6.34
N PRO A 132 0.59 7.85 -5.42
CA PRO A 132 1.03 7.87 -4.04
C PRO A 132 2.52 7.58 -3.91
N ILE A 133 3.15 8.27 -2.97
CA ILE A 133 4.56 8.11 -2.63
C ILE A 133 4.69 7.03 -1.56
N ALA A 134 5.55 6.03 -1.79
CA ALA A 134 5.91 5.06 -0.77
C ALA A 134 7.14 5.57 0.01
N LEU A 135 6.94 5.98 1.27
CA LEU A 135 8.02 6.48 2.11
C LEU A 135 8.81 5.37 2.81
N ARG A 136 8.12 4.34 3.26
CA ARG A 136 8.71 3.18 3.94
C ARG A 136 7.99 1.91 3.54
N HIS A 137 8.73 0.81 3.46
CA HIS A 137 8.18 -0.52 3.22
C HIS A 137 8.93 -1.53 4.08
N GLN A 138 8.20 -2.36 4.83
CA GLN A 138 8.77 -3.41 5.68
C GLN A 138 7.75 -4.52 5.94
N ARG A 139 8.22 -5.66 6.48
CA ARG A 139 7.34 -6.75 6.90
C ARG A 139 6.48 -6.30 8.08
N ASP A 140 5.26 -6.81 8.17
CA ASP A 140 4.35 -6.52 9.28
C ASP A 140 4.92 -6.96 10.64
N THR A 141 5.84 -7.93 10.62
CA THR A 141 6.54 -8.46 11.79
C THR A 141 7.87 -7.77 12.12
N GLU A 142 8.25 -6.70 11.40
CA GLU A 142 9.52 -6.00 11.66
C GLU A 142 9.48 -5.24 12.97
N TRP A 143 8.38 -4.53 13.23
CA TRP A 143 8.17 -3.78 14.45
C TRP A 143 7.05 -4.41 15.28
N LEU A 144 7.45 -5.29 16.18
CA LEU A 144 6.54 -5.93 17.13
C LEU A 144 6.82 -5.42 18.53
N GLY A 145 5.78 -5.02 19.22
CA GLY A 145 5.76 -4.63 20.62
C GLY A 145 5.05 -5.67 21.47
N SER A 146 5.23 -5.61 22.78
CA SER A 146 4.63 -6.51 23.74
C SER A 146 3.15 -6.22 23.93
N GLU A 147 2.31 -7.25 23.84
CA GLU A 147 0.91 -7.19 24.25
C GLU A 147 0.73 -7.80 25.64
N VAL A 148 -0.28 -7.34 26.40
CA VAL A 148 -0.56 -7.72 27.79
C VAL A 148 -0.78 -9.23 28.01
N LEU A 149 -1.12 -9.98 26.95
CA LEU A 149 -1.43 -11.42 27.01
C LEU A 149 -0.30 -12.30 26.43
N GLY A 150 0.93 -11.76 26.29
CA GLY A 150 2.09 -12.56 25.85
C GLY A 150 2.17 -12.80 24.33
N ALA A 151 1.27 -12.24 23.53
CA ALA A 151 1.39 -12.18 22.09
C ALA A 151 1.89 -10.80 21.66
N TYR A 152 2.86 -10.77 20.74
CA TYR A 152 3.39 -9.53 20.20
C TYR A 152 2.44 -8.97 19.14
N GLY A 153 2.09 -7.70 19.26
CA GLY A 153 1.28 -6.99 18.27
C GLY A 153 2.12 -6.04 17.43
N SER A 154 1.54 -5.41 16.39
CA SER A 154 2.22 -4.37 15.64
C SER A 154 2.55 -3.18 16.52
N ALA A 155 3.78 -2.68 16.45
CA ALA A 155 4.23 -1.46 17.10
C ALA A 155 4.39 -0.29 16.10
N TRP A 156 4.07 -0.50 14.83
CA TRP A 156 4.17 0.54 13.82
C TRP A 156 2.96 1.46 13.84
N GLY A 157 3.20 2.72 14.19
CA GLY A 157 2.20 3.78 14.24
C GLY A 157 2.63 5.00 13.43
N ILE A 158 1.66 5.72 12.86
CA ILE A 158 1.87 7.05 12.26
C ILE A 158 0.97 8.08 12.91
N SER A 159 1.49 9.29 13.07
CA SER A 159 0.72 10.43 13.58
C SER A 159 1.10 11.72 12.87
N LEU A 160 0.23 12.73 12.99
CA LEU A 160 0.49 14.06 12.46
C LEU A 160 1.37 14.85 13.45
N ARG A 161 2.42 15.47 12.95
CA ARG A 161 3.25 16.43 13.68
C ARG A 161 2.96 17.84 13.16
N LEU A 162 2.41 18.70 13.99
CA LEU A 162 2.26 20.12 13.67
C LEU A 162 3.63 20.79 13.60
N PRO A 163 3.79 21.92 12.86
CA PRO A 163 5.08 22.60 12.70
C PRO A 163 5.80 22.90 14.03
N ALA A 164 5.05 23.28 15.06
CA ALA A 164 5.60 23.56 16.39
C ALA A 164 6.12 22.32 17.14
N GLN A 165 5.68 21.11 16.73
CA GLN A 165 6.03 19.83 17.34
C GLN A 165 7.21 19.14 16.63
N ILE A 166 7.62 19.65 15.45
CA ILE A 166 8.72 19.05 14.68
C ILE A 166 10.03 19.25 15.46
N PRO A 167 10.81 18.18 15.74
CA PRO A 167 12.03 18.27 16.53
C PRO A 167 13.07 19.18 15.86
N ALA A 168 13.87 19.88 16.65
CA ALA A 168 15.03 20.57 16.12
C ALA A 168 16.08 19.55 15.70
N ALA A 169 16.64 19.68 14.50
CA ALA A 169 17.76 18.85 14.09
C ALA A 169 18.94 19.03 15.03
N LYS A 170 19.58 17.93 15.43
CA LYS A 170 20.77 17.94 16.26
C LYS A 170 22.04 18.40 15.51
N SER A 171 22.01 18.54 14.21
CA SER A 171 23.13 19.00 13.39
C SER A 171 22.62 19.68 12.13
N GLY A 172 23.04 20.89 11.87
CA GLY A 172 22.89 21.81 10.74
C GLY A 172 22.29 21.41 9.37
N ALA A 173 21.73 20.22 9.26
CA ALA A 173 21.13 19.68 8.03
C ALA A 173 19.62 19.99 7.89
N PHE A 174 19.04 20.68 8.86
CA PHE A 174 17.61 21.01 8.83
C PHE A 174 17.37 22.46 8.42
N PRO A 175 16.31 22.69 7.66
CA PRO A 175 15.88 24.05 7.41
C PRO A 175 15.62 24.78 8.73
N ASP A 176 15.94 26.05 8.75
CA ASP A 176 15.60 26.95 9.84
C ASP A 176 14.14 26.74 10.24
N ARG A 177 13.85 26.54 11.53
CA ARG A 177 12.49 26.35 12.06
C ARG A 177 11.52 27.44 11.64
N SER A 178 12.02 28.63 11.35
CA SER A 178 11.24 29.75 10.83
C SER A 178 10.54 29.45 9.49
N ASN A 179 10.98 28.39 8.79
CA ASN A 179 10.45 27.98 7.49
C ASN A 179 9.57 26.73 7.53
N LEU A 180 9.29 26.17 8.72
CA LEU A 180 8.36 25.04 8.87
C LEU A 180 6.94 25.61 8.96
N ASP A 181 6.19 25.54 7.87
CA ASP A 181 4.87 26.16 7.74
C ASP A 181 3.72 25.19 7.53
N HIS A 182 4.02 23.89 7.45
CA HIS A 182 3.06 22.81 7.26
C HIS A 182 3.40 21.58 8.10
N ASP A 183 2.52 20.57 8.06
CA ASP A 183 2.59 19.41 8.92
C ASP A 183 3.64 18.38 8.45
N ALA A 184 4.05 17.50 9.36
CA ALA A 184 4.93 16.38 9.09
C ALA A 184 4.26 15.05 9.51
N ILE A 185 4.83 13.94 9.05
CA ILE A 185 4.45 12.60 9.49
C ILE A 185 5.43 12.15 10.55
N GLU A 186 4.94 11.77 11.72
CA GLU A 186 5.68 10.93 12.64
C GLU A 186 5.46 9.48 12.24
N ASP A 187 6.55 8.75 12.04
CA ASP A 187 6.62 7.34 11.68
C ASP A 187 7.38 6.62 12.80
N ALA A 188 6.69 5.85 13.62
CA ALA A 188 7.19 5.36 14.89
C ALA A 188 7.07 3.86 15.06
N ASP A 189 8.15 3.22 15.54
CA ASP A 189 8.05 2.09 16.43
C ASP A 189 7.70 2.66 17.81
N ILE A 190 6.45 2.52 18.25
CA ILE A 190 5.89 3.21 19.43
C ILE A 190 6.60 2.87 20.74
N GLU A 191 7.44 1.84 20.77
CA GLU A 191 8.23 1.44 21.95
C GLU A 191 9.68 1.89 21.90
N ARG A 192 10.24 2.21 20.72
CA ARG A 192 11.71 2.32 20.56
C ARG A 192 12.18 3.61 19.92
N SER A 193 11.55 4.02 18.81
CA SER A 193 12.10 5.12 18.03
C SER A 193 11.04 5.75 17.16
N SER A 194 11.25 7.00 16.77
CA SER A 194 10.42 7.66 15.76
C SER A 194 11.27 8.40 14.75
N ALA A 195 10.78 8.50 13.52
CA ALA A 195 11.28 9.37 12.48
C ALA A 195 10.21 10.42 12.15
N THR A 196 10.63 11.64 11.88
CA THR A 196 9.74 12.68 11.37
C THR A 196 10.03 12.89 9.89
N HIS A 197 9.03 12.65 9.05
CA HIS A 197 9.11 12.91 7.62
C HIS A 197 8.49 14.28 7.33
N TYR A 198 9.30 15.21 6.82
CA TYR A 198 8.88 16.55 6.42
C TYR A 198 9.14 16.76 4.94
N PHE A 199 8.15 17.24 4.20
CA PHE A 199 8.27 17.47 2.77
C PHE A 199 8.75 18.90 2.51
N GLN A 200 9.85 19.08 1.77
CA GLN A 200 10.37 20.40 1.45
C GLN A 200 11.03 20.40 0.07
N ASN A 201 10.72 21.38 -0.75
CA ASN A 201 11.31 21.56 -2.08
C ASN A 201 11.25 20.30 -2.97
N GLY A 202 10.11 19.58 -2.92
CA GLY A 202 9.92 18.36 -3.71
C GLY A 202 10.60 17.11 -3.13
N THR A 203 11.16 17.17 -1.92
CA THR A 203 11.92 16.08 -1.31
C THR A 203 11.44 15.82 0.12
N TRP A 204 11.42 14.55 0.54
CA TRP A 204 11.18 14.16 1.92
C TRP A 204 12.48 14.23 2.72
N ILE A 205 12.45 15.00 3.81
CA ILE A 205 13.52 15.09 4.80
C ILE A 205 13.14 14.22 5.97
N ILE A 206 14.05 13.35 6.42
CA ILE A 206 13.81 12.41 7.51
C ILE A 206 14.67 12.83 8.70
N LEU A 207 14.02 13.00 9.85
CA LEU A 207 14.66 13.23 11.13
C LEU A 207 14.41 12.02 12.01
N GLU A 208 15.46 11.31 12.35
CA GLU A 208 15.38 10.21 13.32
C GLU A 208 15.47 10.77 14.73
N SER A 209 14.54 10.38 15.58
CA SER A 209 14.57 10.64 17.02
C SER A 209 14.70 9.31 17.73
N PRO A 210 15.92 8.87 18.10
CA PRO A 210 16.05 7.76 19.02
C PRO A 210 15.49 8.19 20.38
N ASN A 211 14.66 7.35 20.96
CA ASN A 211 14.18 7.48 22.34
C ASN A 211 15.32 7.32 23.34
#